data_674438d789020bf887672724503b5ad6
#
_entry.id   674438d789020bf887672724503b5ad6
#
_cell.length_a   1.000
_cell.length_b   1.000
_cell.length_c   1.000
_cell.angle_alpha   90.00
_cell.angle_beta   90.00
_cell.angle_gamma   90.00
#
_symmetry.space_group_name_H-M   'P 1'
#
loop_
_entity.id
_entity.type
_entity.pdbx_description
1 polymer ?
#
loop_
_entity_poly.entity_id
_entity_poly.type
_entity_poly.pdbx_seq_one_letter_code
_entity_poly.pdbx_strand_id
1 'polypeptide(L)'
;RLGGWKVGTEGVPFDGYEVWNGPWRDTNDNSLALWQEMLAQGRKVPAVGGSDTHQIISLTRHGHPCNHIFCSRFELPAVLDAIRAGHCYITRTPGDGPAELTVNGTMMGGTAAPAQQYTLQFDVQGLVCGDEILLVNENGLFRKWQASVGRERRTLEVPEALFYRLEVRRTFPRGSQPVLLTNPVYLK
;
A
#
# COMPACT_ATOMS: atom_id res chain seq x y z
N ARG A 1 -7.23 18.41 -14.59
CA ARG A 1 -6.58 17.95 -13.34
C ARG A 1 -7.37 18.51 -12.17
N LEU A 2 -8.34 17.77 -11.67
CA LEU A 2 -9.15 18.16 -10.52
C LEU A 2 -8.72 17.28 -9.33
N GLY A 3 -8.08 17.90 -8.34
CA GLY A 3 -7.65 17.25 -7.09
C GLY A 3 -6.27 16.58 -7.16
N GLY A 4 -5.64 16.42 -6.02
CA GLY A 4 -4.27 15.99 -5.84
C GLY A 4 -3.32 17.15 -5.58
N TRP A 5 -2.06 16.84 -5.27
CA TRP A 5 -1.03 17.85 -5.07
C TRP A 5 -0.86 18.71 -6.33
N LYS A 6 -1.09 20.02 -6.19
CA LYS A 6 -0.93 21.01 -7.28
C LYS A 6 0.46 21.61 -7.33
N VAL A 7 1.29 21.32 -6.34
CA VAL A 7 2.68 21.80 -6.21
C VAL A 7 3.60 20.60 -6.44
N GLY A 8 4.74 20.86 -7.12
CA GLY A 8 5.78 19.85 -7.27
C GLY A 8 6.30 19.38 -5.91
N THR A 9 6.64 18.10 -5.83
CA THR A 9 7.20 17.49 -4.60
C THR A 9 8.72 17.49 -4.60
N GLU A 10 9.36 18.07 -5.62
CA GLU A 10 10.81 18.14 -5.75
C GLU A 10 11.40 19.03 -4.65
N GLY A 11 12.40 18.50 -3.94
CA GLY A 11 13.10 19.23 -2.87
C GLY A 11 12.30 19.45 -1.58
N VAL A 12 11.08 18.97 -1.48
CA VAL A 12 10.29 19.05 -0.23
C VAL A 12 10.53 17.78 0.58
N PRO A 13 11.14 17.89 1.78
CA PRO A 13 11.27 16.75 2.68
C PRO A 13 9.92 16.45 3.34
N PHE A 14 9.48 15.19 3.28
CA PHE A 14 8.32 14.70 4.02
C PHE A 14 8.53 13.23 4.40
N ASP A 15 8.00 12.84 5.57
CA ASP A 15 8.18 11.50 6.15
C ASP A 15 7.27 10.42 5.52
N GLY A 16 6.23 10.84 4.79
CA GLY A 16 5.26 9.93 4.15
C GLY A 16 4.31 10.69 3.24
N TYR A 17 3.59 9.96 2.40
CA TYR A 17 2.67 10.53 1.43
C TYR A 17 1.26 9.93 1.61
N GLU A 18 0.25 10.80 1.76
CA GLU A 18 -1.14 10.36 1.85
C GLU A 18 -1.63 9.97 0.45
N VAL A 19 -1.60 8.66 0.17
CA VAL A 19 -2.07 8.07 -1.08
C VAL A 19 -3.59 7.92 -1.09
N TRP A 20 -4.18 7.70 0.07
CA TRP A 20 -5.61 7.39 0.21
C TRP A 20 -6.29 8.34 1.20
N ASN A 21 -7.07 9.29 0.67
CA ASN A 21 -7.84 10.26 1.47
C ASN A 21 -9.33 9.96 1.33
N GLY A 22 -10.01 9.63 2.44
CA GLY A 22 -11.45 9.37 2.52
C GLY A 22 -11.96 8.27 1.57
N PRO A 23 -13.21 8.32 1.14
CA PRO A 23 -13.75 7.39 0.14
C PRO A 23 -12.96 7.45 -1.17
N TRP A 24 -12.69 6.28 -1.78
CA TRP A 24 -11.91 6.23 -3.03
C TRP A 24 -12.58 7.04 -4.16
N ARG A 25 -11.82 7.89 -4.80
CA ARG A 25 -12.22 8.80 -5.90
C ARG A 25 -11.05 9.00 -6.85
N ASP A 26 -11.31 9.65 -8.00
CA ASP A 26 -10.30 10.01 -9.02
C ASP A 26 -9.09 10.76 -8.43
N THR A 27 -9.29 11.53 -7.35
CA THR A 27 -8.20 12.22 -6.64
C THR A 27 -7.24 11.22 -6.01
N ASN A 28 -7.73 10.09 -5.50
CA ASN A 28 -6.90 9.03 -4.95
C ASN A 28 -6.18 8.26 -6.06
N ASP A 29 -6.81 8.07 -7.22
CA ASP A 29 -6.11 7.49 -8.39
C ASP A 29 -4.92 8.36 -8.81
N ASN A 30 -5.08 9.71 -8.81
CA ASN A 30 -3.99 10.64 -9.09
C ASN A 30 -2.89 10.57 -8.02
N SER A 31 -3.25 10.47 -6.73
CA SER A 31 -2.29 10.33 -5.63
C SER A 31 -1.53 9.01 -5.71
N LEU A 32 -2.21 7.91 -6.02
CA LEU A 32 -1.59 6.60 -6.23
C LEU A 32 -0.62 6.62 -7.42
N ALA A 33 -1.00 7.26 -8.54
CA ALA A 33 -0.15 7.40 -9.71
C ALA A 33 1.11 8.23 -9.40
N LEU A 34 0.97 9.36 -8.70
CA LEU A 34 2.10 10.19 -8.29
C LEU A 34 3.04 9.43 -7.33
N TRP A 35 2.48 8.68 -6.39
CA TRP A 35 3.29 7.83 -5.51
C TRP A 35 4.05 6.75 -6.29
N GLN A 36 3.39 6.10 -7.25
CA GLN A 36 4.04 5.14 -8.15
C GLN A 36 5.20 5.78 -8.92
N GLU A 37 5.04 7.01 -9.42
CA GLU A 37 6.11 7.74 -10.10
C GLU A 37 7.29 8.03 -9.16
N MET A 38 7.02 8.47 -7.92
CA MET A 38 8.07 8.69 -6.91
C MET A 38 8.86 7.41 -6.61
N LEU A 39 8.17 6.29 -6.44
CA LEU A 39 8.80 4.98 -6.21
C LEU A 39 9.64 4.54 -7.43
N ALA A 40 9.11 4.71 -8.64
CA ALA A 40 9.82 4.38 -9.88
C ALA A 40 11.07 5.24 -10.12
N GLN A 41 11.12 6.44 -9.54
CA GLN A 41 12.31 7.30 -9.50
C GLN A 41 13.30 6.91 -8.38
N GLY A 42 13.05 5.82 -7.65
CA GLY A 42 13.89 5.34 -6.55
C GLY A 42 13.69 6.05 -5.22
N ARG A 43 12.66 6.91 -5.09
CA ARG A 43 12.35 7.56 -3.81
C ARG A 43 11.67 6.55 -2.88
N LYS A 44 12.21 6.38 -1.68
CA LYS A 44 11.63 5.53 -0.64
C LYS A 44 10.67 6.35 0.23
N VAL A 45 9.43 6.45 -0.21
CA VAL A 45 8.37 7.24 0.44
C VAL A 45 7.26 6.33 0.92
N PRO A 46 7.03 6.21 2.24
CA PRO A 46 5.90 5.46 2.77
C PRO A 46 4.56 6.04 2.37
N ALA A 47 3.63 5.17 1.98
CA ALA A 47 2.23 5.52 1.79
C ALA A 47 1.45 5.41 3.10
N VAL A 48 0.57 6.38 3.32
CA VAL A 48 -0.41 6.37 4.42
C VAL A 48 -1.80 6.70 3.88
N GLY A 49 -2.83 6.41 4.69
CA GLY A 49 -4.21 6.78 4.41
C GLY A 49 -4.84 7.54 5.56
N GLY A 50 -5.80 8.39 5.27
CA GLY A 50 -6.58 9.13 6.25
C GLY A 50 -8.04 9.22 5.87
N SER A 51 -8.95 9.15 6.84
CA SER A 51 -10.39 9.22 6.59
C SER A 51 -10.89 10.62 6.24
N ASP A 52 -10.10 11.66 6.54
CA ASP A 52 -10.43 13.08 6.35
C ASP A 52 -11.84 13.44 6.91
N THR A 53 -12.19 12.82 8.02
CA THR A 53 -13.50 12.99 8.66
C THR A 53 -13.46 14.23 9.55
N HIS A 54 -14.26 15.25 9.22
CA HIS A 54 -14.32 16.53 9.93
C HIS A 54 -15.56 16.67 10.82
N GLN A 55 -16.51 15.73 10.75
CA GLN A 55 -17.77 15.80 11.48
C GLN A 55 -18.16 14.43 12.04
N ILE A 56 -18.81 14.41 13.22
CA ILE A 56 -19.30 13.19 13.87
C ILE A 56 -20.36 12.50 13.01
N ILE A 57 -21.21 13.29 12.32
CA ILE A 57 -22.23 12.80 11.38
C ILE A 57 -21.72 13.14 9.97
N SER A 58 -20.95 12.23 9.38
CA SER A 58 -20.40 12.36 8.04
C SER A 58 -20.68 11.10 7.22
N LEU A 59 -20.79 11.27 5.89
CA LEU A 59 -20.77 10.15 4.94
C LEU A 59 -19.38 9.44 4.93
N THR A 60 -18.34 10.12 5.41
CA THR A 60 -17.03 9.55 5.67
C THR A 60 -16.99 8.99 7.09
N ARG A 61 -16.63 7.72 7.22
CA ARG A 61 -16.50 7.05 8.52
C ARG A 61 -15.08 7.18 9.05
N HIS A 62 -14.92 7.41 10.35
CA HIS A 62 -13.61 7.32 11.02
C HIS A 62 -12.95 5.96 10.73
N GLY A 63 -11.64 5.96 10.43
CA GLY A 63 -10.90 4.75 10.09
C GLY A 63 -11.25 4.15 8.71
N HIS A 64 -11.79 4.95 7.78
CA HIS A 64 -12.10 4.54 6.42
C HIS A 64 -11.54 5.55 5.40
N PRO A 65 -10.28 5.36 4.91
CA PRO A 65 -9.36 4.25 5.16
C PRO A 65 -8.67 4.31 6.52
N CYS A 66 -7.93 3.25 6.84
CA CYS A 66 -7.07 3.18 8.02
C CYS A 66 -5.71 2.55 7.69
N ASN A 67 -4.71 2.84 8.55
CA ASN A 67 -3.39 2.25 8.47
C ASN A 67 -3.27 1.10 9.48
N HIS A 68 -2.72 -0.02 9.05
CA HIS A 68 -2.30 -1.12 9.90
C HIS A 68 -0.77 -1.04 10.04
N ILE A 69 -0.28 -0.96 11.28
CA ILE A 69 1.11 -0.62 11.57
C ILE A 69 1.77 -1.77 12.30
N PHE A 70 2.89 -2.25 11.78
CA PHE A 70 3.74 -3.23 12.42
C PHE A 70 4.76 -2.52 13.33
N CYS A 71 4.46 -2.43 14.61
CA CYS A 71 5.36 -1.82 15.60
C CYS A 71 5.70 -2.80 16.71
N SER A 72 6.89 -2.65 17.29
CA SER A 72 7.38 -3.54 18.34
C SER A 72 6.68 -3.33 19.67
N ARG A 73 6.16 -2.11 19.91
CA ARG A 73 5.43 -1.71 21.12
C ARG A 73 4.36 -0.69 20.76
N PHE A 74 3.23 -0.71 21.48
CA PHE A 74 2.16 0.28 21.29
C PHE A 74 2.47 1.57 22.07
N GLU A 75 3.50 2.27 21.60
CA GLU A 75 3.97 3.56 22.13
C GLU A 75 4.14 4.54 20.98
N LEU A 76 3.84 5.83 21.20
CA LEU A 76 3.87 6.85 20.15
C LEU A 76 5.18 6.87 19.33
N PRO A 77 6.37 6.86 19.95
CA PRO A 77 7.62 6.85 19.17
C PRO A 77 7.72 5.62 18.25
N ALA A 78 7.44 4.41 18.78
CA ALA A 78 7.52 3.17 18.00
C ALA A 78 6.51 3.14 16.82
N VAL A 79 5.32 3.68 17.02
CA VAL A 79 4.30 3.83 15.97
C VAL A 79 4.78 4.80 14.88
N LEU A 80 5.31 5.97 15.24
CA LEU A 80 5.82 6.95 14.29
C LEU A 80 7.03 6.43 13.51
N ASP A 81 7.95 5.74 14.19
CA ASP A 81 9.12 5.13 13.52
C ASP A 81 8.71 4.03 12.54
N ALA A 82 7.72 3.20 12.90
CA ALA A 82 7.17 2.19 12.01
C ALA A 82 6.51 2.83 10.76
N ILE A 83 5.76 3.92 10.91
CA ILE A 83 5.19 4.67 9.78
C ILE A 83 6.29 5.23 8.88
N ARG A 84 7.29 5.90 9.45
CA ARG A 84 8.44 6.45 8.70
C ARG A 84 9.23 5.37 7.96
N ALA A 85 9.36 4.20 8.56
CA ALA A 85 9.98 3.05 7.93
C ALA A 85 9.12 2.38 6.85
N GLY A 86 7.84 2.75 6.71
CA GLY A 86 6.90 2.08 5.81
C GLY A 86 6.45 0.68 6.28
N HIS A 87 6.64 0.38 7.57
CA HIS A 87 6.17 -0.86 8.18
C HIS A 87 4.66 -0.79 8.43
N CYS A 88 3.92 -0.48 7.39
CA CYS A 88 2.46 -0.35 7.45
C CYS A 88 1.83 -0.61 6.07
N TYR A 89 0.54 -0.86 6.08
CA TYR A 89 -0.30 -0.94 4.89
C TYR A 89 -1.64 -0.26 5.14
N ILE A 90 -2.36 0.07 4.06
CA ILE A 90 -3.62 0.81 4.12
C ILE A 90 -4.74 -0.14 3.72
N THR A 91 -5.86 -0.09 4.43
CA THR A 91 -7.08 -0.79 4.05
C THR A 91 -8.27 0.16 3.98
N ARG A 92 -9.26 -0.21 3.18
CA ARG A 92 -10.51 0.55 3.05
C ARG A 92 -11.27 0.63 4.36
N THR A 93 -11.24 -0.46 5.14
CA THR A 93 -11.88 -0.56 6.45
C THR A 93 -10.98 -1.34 7.41
N PRO A 94 -11.13 -1.18 8.74
CA PRO A 94 -10.37 -1.97 9.71
C PRO A 94 -10.54 -3.49 9.60
N GLY A 95 -11.61 -3.95 8.93
CA GLY A 95 -11.89 -5.38 8.74
C GLY A 95 -11.33 -5.97 7.43
N ASP A 96 -10.79 -5.13 6.53
CA ASP A 96 -10.09 -5.62 5.34
C ASP A 96 -8.64 -5.95 5.75
N GLY A 97 -8.16 -7.17 5.48
CA GLY A 97 -6.84 -7.64 5.92
C GLY A 97 -6.94 -8.71 7.03
N PRO A 98 -5.85 -9.11 7.69
CA PRO A 98 -4.48 -8.58 7.58
C PRO A 98 -3.79 -8.89 6.25
N ALA A 99 -2.66 -8.19 6.02
CA ALA A 99 -1.77 -8.43 4.89
C ALA A 99 -0.29 -8.38 5.29
N GLU A 100 0.47 -9.31 4.75
CA GLU A 100 1.91 -9.37 4.87
C GLU A 100 2.54 -9.47 3.48
N LEU A 101 3.67 -8.81 3.28
CA LEU A 101 4.49 -8.89 2.09
C LEU A 101 5.96 -8.90 2.51
N THR A 102 6.70 -9.89 2.01
CA THR A 102 8.15 -10.00 2.24
C THR A 102 8.88 -10.35 0.95
N VAL A 103 10.15 -9.94 0.86
CA VAL A 103 11.10 -10.41 -0.15
C VAL A 103 12.37 -10.85 0.58
N ASN A 104 12.78 -12.10 0.40
CA ASN A 104 13.90 -12.74 1.13
C ASN A 104 13.80 -12.52 2.64
N GLY A 105 12.57 -12.60 3.20
CA GLY A 105 12.30 -12.38 4.62
C GLY A 105 12.26 -10.91 5.06
N THR A 106 12.61 -9.95 4.20
CA THR A 106 12.48 -8.52 4.48
C THR A 106 11.05 -8.08 4.30
N MET A 107 10.45 -7.48 5.33
CA MET A 107 9.07 -7.00 5.29
C MET A 107 8.92 -5.68 4.54
N MET A 108 7.68 -5.32 4.22
CA MET A 108 7.35 -4.02 3.62
C MET A 108 7.96 -2.84 4.39
N GLY A 109 8.42 -1.83 3.65
CA GLY A 109 9.20 -0.69 4.14
C GLY A 109 10.71 -0.95 4.15
N GLY A 110 11.14 -2.20 4.32
CA GLY A 110 12.56 -2.57 4.33
C GLY A 110 13.18 -2.72 2.95
N THR A 111 14.52 -2.79 2.91
CA THR A 111 15.29 -3.07 1.70
C THR A 111 15.90 -4.47 1.82
N ALA A 112 15.52 -5.38 0.92
CA ALA A 112 16.08 -6.73 0.87
C ALA A 112 17.57 -6.69 0.50
N ALA A 113 18.36 -7.56 1.11
CA ALA A 113 19.76 -7.70 0.75
C ALA A 113 19.90 -8.13 -0.72
N PRO A 114 20.93 -7.65 -1.43
CA PRO A 114 21.22 -8.10 -2.79
C PRO A 114 21.36 -9.62 -2.88
N ALA A 115 20.72 -10.24 -3.86
CA ALA A 115 20.71 -11.68 -4.05
C ALA A 115 20.69 -12.03 -5.54
N GLN A 116 21.13 -13.24 -5.90
CA GLN A 116 21.01 -13.75 -7.27
C GLN A 116 19.55 -14.09 -7.63
N GLN A 117 18.73 -14.39 -6.63
CA GLN A 117 17.33 -14.76 -6.78
C GLN A 117 16.53 -14.17 -5.62
N TYR A 118 15.38 -13.62 -5.92
CA TYR A 118 14.49 -13.04 -4.91
C TYR A 118 13.24 -13.89 -4.76
N THR A 119 12.97 -14.32 -3.54
CA THR A 119 11.75 -15.05 -3.16
C THR A 119 10.79 -14.06 -2.50
N LEU A 120 9.69 -13.76 -3.20
CA LEU A 120 8.60 -12.96 -2.68
C LEU A 120 7.55 -13.84 -2.05
N GLN A 121 7.10 -13.47 -0.87
CA GLN A 121 6.00 -14.12 -0.17
C GLN A 121 4.95 -13.07 0.22
N PHE A 122 3.68 -13.43 0.04
CA PHE A 122 2.59 -12.66 0.59
C PHE A 122 1.51 -13.53 1.22
N ASP A 123 0.80 -12.92 2.18
CA ASP A 123 -0.33 -13.49 2.88
C ASP A 123 -1.38 -12.39 3.06
N VAL A 124 -2.53 -12.54 2.44
CA VAL A 124 -3.63 -11.57 2.50
C VAL A 124 -4.89 -12.27 2.93
N GLN A 125 -5.59 -11.67 3.89
CA GLN A 125 -6.85 -12.19 4.44
C GLN A 125 -8.00 -11.19 4.20
N GLY A 126 -9.23 -11.57 4.56
CA GLY A 126 -10.42 -10.74 4.38
C GLY A 126 -10.88 -10.62 2.91
N LEU A 127 -10.38 -11.50 2.06
CA LEU A 127 -10.70 -11.53 0.63
C LEU A 127 -12.11 -12.05 0.37
N VAL A 128 -12.80 -11.44 -0.59
CA VAL A 128 -14.13 -11.87 -1.02
C VAL A 128 -14.11 -12.33 -2.49
N CYS A 129 -15.20 -12.97 -2.92
CA CYS A 129 -15.34 -13.38 -4.31
C CYS A 129 -15.23 -12.18 -5.26
N GLY A 130 -14.40 -12.30 -6.29
CA GLY A 130 -14.15 -11.25 -7.27
C GLY A 130 -13.04 -10.27 -6.93
N ASP A 131 -12.40 -10.40 -5.77
CA ASP A 131 -11.20 -9.61 -5.46
C ASP A 131 -10.04 -10.02 -6.37
N GLU A 132 -9.24 -9.04 -6.77
CA GLU A 132 -8.02 -9.24 -7.53
C GLU A 132 -6.81 -8.79 -6.71
N ILE A 133 -5.76 -9.62 -6.68
CA ILE A 133 -4.47 -9.28 -6.08
C ILE A 133 -3.52 -8.89 -7.19
N LEU A 134 -2.96 -7.69 -7.11
CA LEU A 134 -2.01 -7.13 -8.06
C LEU A 134 -0.64 -7.00 -7.38
N LEU A 135 0.37 -7.57 -8.00
CA LEU A 135 1.78 -7.32 -7.66
C LEU A 135 2.32 -6.26 -8.61
N VAL A 136 2.85 -5.19 -8.04
CA VAL A 136 3.28 -3.98 -8.75
C VAL A 136 4.76 -3.74 -8.46
N ASN A 137 5.51 -3.31 -9.48
CA ASN A 137 6.89 -2.85 -9.38
C ASN A 137 7.07 -1.47 -10.05
N GLU A 138 8.28 -1.01 -10.30
CA GLU A 138 8.57 0.27 -10.95
C GLU A 138 7.97 0.41 -12.36
N ASN A 139 7.76 -0.70 -13.05
CA ASN A 139 7.17 -0.74 -14.39
C ASN A 139 5.63 -0.81 -14.38
N GLY A 140 5.00 -0.76 -13.20
CA GLY A 140 3.58 -0.90 -13.01
C GLY A 140 3.17 -2.35 -12.68
N LEU A 141 2.04 -2.82 -13.23
CA LEU A 141 1.51 -4.15 -12.96
C LEU A 141 2.48 -5.25 -13.45
N PHE A 142 3.09 -5.97 -12.51
CA PHE A 142 3.94 -7.11 -12.80
C PHE A 142 3.16 -8.42 -12.95
N ARG A 143 2.22 -8.68 -12.01
CA ARG A 143 1.39 -9.90 -12.04
C ARG A 143 0.05 -9.68 -11.36
N LYS A 144 -0.96 -10.43 -11.79
CA LYS A 144 -2.32 -10.38 -11.24
C LYS A 144 -2.87 -11.78 -11.00
N TRP A 145 -3.65 -11.93 -9.93
CA TRP A 145 -4.40 -13.14 -9.60
C TRP A 145 -5.82 -12.81 -9.22
N GLN A 146 -6.73 -13.72 -9.55
CA GLN A 146 -8.03 -13.76 -8.92
C GLN A 146 -7.85 -14.34 -7.51
N ALA A 147 -8.34 -13.66 -6.50
CA ALA A 147 -8.16 -14.05 -5.11
C ALA A 147 -9.06 -15.22 -4.72
N SER A 148 -8.56 -16.11 -3.88
CA SER A 148 -9.38 -17.09 -3.16
C SER A 148 -10.16 -16.39 -2.06
N VAL A 149 -11.40 -16.81 -1.82
CA VAL A 149 -12.22 -16.26 -0.73
C VAL A 149 -11.59 -16.56 0.62
N GLY A 150 -11.56 -15.56 1.48
CA GLY A 150 -11.05 -15.62 2.83
C GLY A 150 -9.56 -15.32 2.92
N ARG A 151 -8.70 -16.07 2.27
CA ARG A 151 -7.23 -15.90 2.37
C ARG A 151 -6.52 -16.37 1.11
N GLU A 152 -5.49 -15.63 0.71
CA GLU A 152 -4.55 -16.05 -0.32
C GLU A 152 -3.12 -15.92 0.20
N ARG A 153 -2.36 -17.01 0.09
CA ARG A 153 -0.93 -17.05 0.42
C ARG A 153 -0.16 -17.55 -0.79
N ARG A 154 0.91 -16.86 -1.16
CA ARG A 154 1.77 -17.26 -2.26
C ARG A 154 3.24 -17.06 -1.93
N THR A 155 4.04 -17.95 -2.50
CA THR A 155 5.49 -17.82 -2.59
C THR A 155 5.86 -17.93 -4.07
N LEU A 156 6.65 -16.98 -4.56
CA LEU A 156 7.07 -16.95 -5.96
C LEU A 156 8.46 -16.34 -6.10
N GLU A 157 9.18 -16.80 -7.09
CA GLU A 157 10.42 -16.18 -7.51
C GLU A 157 10.10 -14.95 -8.36
N VAL A 158 10.81 -13.86 -8.09
CA VAL A 158 10.66 -12.60 -8.80
C VAL A 158 12.02 -12.10 -9.28
N PRO A 159 12.08 -11.42 -10.45
CA PRO A 159 13.32 -10.81 -10.93
C PRO A 159 13.74 -9.64 -10.02
N GLU A 160 14.95 -9.17 -10.21
CA GLU A 160 15.42 -7.93 -9.62
C GLU A 160 14.59 -6.74 -10.13
N ALA A 161 14.19 -5.86 -9.21
CA ALA A 161 13.39 -4.67 -9.46
C ALA A 161 13.81 -3.56 -8.49
N LEU A 162 13.26 -2.36 -8.59
CA LEU A 162 13.46 -1.34 -7.55
C LEU A 162 12.67 -1.71 -6.28
N PHE A 163 11.47 -2.25 -6.48
CA PHE A 163 10.59 -2.63 -5.39
C PHE A 163 9.47 -3.58 -5.85
N TYR A 164 8.79 -4.19 -4.88
CA TYR A 164 7.50 -4.85 -5.06
C TYR A 164 6.51 -4.39 -4.00
N ARG A 165 5.25 -4.15 -4.39
CA ARG A 165 4.12 -3.86 -3.51
C ARG A 165 2.86 -4.56 -3.97
N LEU A 166 1.89 -4.75 -3.08
CA LEU A 166 0.59 -5.35 -3.40
C LEU A 166 -0.52 -4.30 -3.41
N GLU A 167 -1.47 -4.53 -4.31
CA GLU A 167 -2.80 -3.95 -4.25
C GLU A 167 -3.81 -5.09 -4.21
N VAL A 168 -4.86 -4.97 -3.39
CA VAL A 168 -6.08 -5.76 -3.55
C VAL A 168 -7.16 -4.83 -4.07
N ARG A 169 -7.77 -5.22 -5.17
CA ARG A 169 -8.84 -4.44 -5.80
C ARG A 169 -10.15 -5.21 -5.79
N ARG A 170 -11.23 -4.51 -5.53
CA ARG A 170 -12.60 -5.03 -5.51
C ARG A 170 -13.47 -4.24 -6.46
N THR A 171 -14.38 -4.94 -7.16
CA THR A 171 -15.35 -4.30 -8.05
C THR A 171 -16.54 -3.77 -7.24
N PHE A 172 -16.80 -2.48 -7.36
CA PHE A 172 -17.95 -1.77 -6.84
C PHE A 172 -18.80 -1.22 -7.99
N PRO A 173 -20.04 -0.72 -7.73
CA PRO A 173 -20.88 -0.13 -8.79
C PRO A 173 -20.21 1.00 -9.59
N ARG A 174 -19.21 1.67 -8.99
CA ARG A 174 -18.43 2.76 -9.62
C ARG A 174 -17.10 2.29 -10.23
N GLY A 175 -16.90 0.97 -10.37
CA GLY A 175 -15.68 0.40 -10.94
C GLY A 175 -14.78 -0.30 -9.91
N SER A 176 -13.63 -0.76 -10.37
CA SER A 176 -12.64 -1.43 -9.54
C SER A 176 -11.87 -0.41 -8.69
N GLN A 177 -11.87 -0.61 -7.37
CA GLN A 177 -11.21 0.27 -6.40
C GLN A 177 -10.30 -0.53 -5.48
N PRO A 178 -9.20 0.02 -5.00
CA PRO A 178 -8.40 -0.62 -3.96
C PRO A 178 -9.22 -0.83 -2.68
N VAL A 179 -9.00 -1.97 -2.05
CA VAL A 179 -9.45 -2.28 -0.68
C VAL A 179 -8.27 -2.48 0.24
N LEU A 180 -7.07 -2.69 -0.34
CA LEU A 180 -5.81 -2.81 0.39
C LEU A 180 -4.64 -2.34 -0.49
N LEU A 181 -3.72 -1.57 0.10
CA LEU A 181 -2.46 -1.15 -0.50
C LEU A 181 -1.33 -1.40 0.50
N THR A 182 -0.30 -2.18 0.12
CA THR A 182 0.89 -2.33 0.95
C THR A 182 1.91 -1.23 0.63
N ASN A 183 2.73 -0.89 1.61
CA ASN A 183 4.02 -0.28 1.32
C ASN A 183 4.93 -1.28 0.59
N PRO A 184 5.92 -0.80 -0.18
CA PRO A 184 6.80 -1.68 -0.93
C PRO A 184 7.84 -2.38 -0.04
N VAL A 185 8.32 -3.53 -0.50
CA VAL A 185 9.66 -4.04 -0.15
C VAL A 185 10.60 -3.56 -1.25
N TYR A 186 11.67 -2.87 -0.87
CA TYR A 186 12.70 -2.38 -1.78
C TYR A 186 13.78 -3.43 -2.02
N LEU A 187 14.34 -3.46 -3.24
CA LEU A 187 15.45 -4.35 -3.61
C LEU A 187 16.71 -3.53 -3.92
N LYS A 188 16.56 -2.21 -4.04
CA LYS A 188 17.64 -1.22 -4.26
C LYS A 188 17.48 0.02 -3.40
#